data_70c5cc7c0c4be03d4b3bc7b698f3ae92
#
_entry.id   70c5cc7c0c4be03d4b3bc7b698f3ae92
#
_cell.length_a   1.000
_cell.length_b   1.000
_cell.length_c   1.000
_cell.angle_alpha   90.00
_cell.angle_beta   90.00
_cell.angle_gamma   90.00
#
_symmetry.space_group_name_H-M   'P 1'
#
loop_
_entity.id
_entity.type
_entity.pdbx_description
1 polymer ?
#
loop_
_entity_poly.entity_id
_entity_poly.type
_entity_poly.pdbx_seq_one_letter_code
_entity_poly.pdbx_strand_id
1 'polypeptide(L)'
;MFTALSLLLAAACLLPGSAKLLGHPKMQKSAAHFGIPWRRYRLIGVAEVAAGAGVLAGLWWHPLGVAAAAWMVVLLIGALITHRRALDSAKEMAPALLALTITLAYLTVALTS
;
A
#
# COMPACT_ATOMS: atom_id res chain seq x y z
N MET A 1 -0.51 -17.91 10.61
CA MET A 1 -1.03 -17.19 9.43
C MET A 1 -1.08 -15.68 9.60
N PHE A 2 -1.62 -15.19 10.72
CA PHE A 2 -1.70 -13.74 10.97
C PHE A 2 -0.35 -13.05 10.93
N THR A 3 0.67 -13.62 11.60
CA THR A 3 2.02 -13.05 11.58
C THR A 3 2.60 -13.00 10.17
N ALA A 4 2.43 -14.08 9.39
CA ALA A 4 2.92 -14.12 8.01
C ALA A 4 2.24 -13.06 7.15
N LEU A 5 0.91 -12.91 7.27
CA LEU A 5 0.16 -11.88 6.54
C LEU A 5 0.58 -10.48 6.98
N SER A 6 0.83 -10.29 8.28
CA SER A 6 1.31 -8.99 8.80
C SER A 6 2.66 -8.61 8.17
N LEU A 7 3.58 -9.55 8.09
CA LEU A 7 4.90 -9.31 7.50
C LEU A 7 4.80 -9.07 5.99
N LEU A 8 3.97 -9.83 5.29
CA LEU A 8 3.75 -9.62 3.86
C LEU A 8 3.14 -8.25 3.57
N LEU A 9 2.10 -7.89 4.33
CA LEU A 9 1.45 -6.61 4.14
C LEU A 9 2.38 -5.44 4.49
N ALA A 10 3.13 -5.58 5.58
CA ALA A 10 4.11 -4.56 5.96
C ALA A 10 5.14 -4.36 4.85
N ALA A 11 5.66 -5.44 4.28
CA ALA A 11 6.62 -5.36 3.17
C ALA A 11 5.97 -4.68 1.95
N ALA A 12 4.74 -5.04 1.63
CA ALA A 12 4.01 -4.45 0.50
C ALA A 12 3.77 -2.95 0.68
N CYS A 13 3.71 -2.47 1.92
CA CYS A 13 3.58 -1.05 2.23
C CYS A 13 4.94 -0.34 2.30
N LEU A 14 5.89 -0.95 3.01
CA LEU A 14 7.18 -0.32 3.30
C LEU A 14 8.09 -0.22 2.08
N LEU A 15 8.08 -1.22 1.21
CA LEU A 15 8.96 -1.21 0.03
C LEU A 15 8.60 -0.08 -0.94
N PRO A 16 7.37 0.00 -1.46
CA PRO A 16 7.04 1.10 -2.36
C PRO A 16 7.00 2.45 -1.66
N GLY A 17 6.56 2.49 -0.40
CA GLY A 17 6.55 3.73 0.37
C GLY A 17 7.94 4.30 0.57
N SER A 18 8.89 3.47 0.95
CA SER A 18 10.30 3.88 1.10
C SER A 18 10.90 4.33 -0.22
N ALA A 19 10.61 3.62 -1.32
CA ALA A 19 11.09 4.01 -2.65
C ALA A 19 10.58 5.39 -3.04
N LYS A 20 9.32 5.73 -2.72
CA LYS A 20 8.77 7.06 -2.96
C LYS A 20 9.49 8.12 -2.12
N LEU A 21 9.73 7.84 -0.83
CA LEU A 21 10.41 8.79 0.06
C LEU A 21 11.84 9.05 -0.36
N LEU A 22 12.54 8.01 -0.84
CA LEU A 22 13.93 8.12 -1.26
C LEU A 22 14.09 8.71 -2.66
N GLY A 23 13.00 8.93 -3.39
CA GLY A 23 13.05 9.51 -4.73
C GLY A 23 13.59 8.55 -5.78
N HIS A 24 13.30 7.26 -5.65
CA HIS A 24 13.75 6.26 -6.63
C HIS A 24 13.31 6.67 -8.04
N PRO A 25 14.21 6.59 -9.07
CA PRO A 25 13.87 7.02 -10.43
C PRO A 25 12.62 6.38 -11.01
N LYS A 26 12.37 5.10 -10.70
CA LYS A 26 11.14 4.40 -11.13
C LYS A 26 9.89 5.05 -10.56
N MET A 27 9.95 5.54 -9.33
CA MET A 27 8.83 6.23 -8.68
C MET A 27 8.60 7.61 -9.27
N GLN A 28 9.68 8.33 -9.64
CA GLN A 28 9.56 9.62 -10.31
C GLN A 28 8.91 9.46 -11.69
N LYS A 29 9.26 8.40 -12.42
CA LYS A 29 8.62 8.08 -13.70
C LYS A 29 7.14 7.75 -13.51
N SER A 30 6.80 7.00 -12.48
CA SER A 30 5.41 6.66 -12.18
C SER A 30 4.58 7.90 -11.87
N ALA A 31 5.11 8.81 -11.06
CA ALA A 31 4.43 10.06 -10.74
C ALA A 31 4.13 10.87 -12.01
N ALA A 32 5.13 11.00 -12.90
CA ALA A 32 4.97 11.68 -14.18
C ALA A 32 3.91 10.98 -15.05
N HIS A 33 3.94 9.66 -15.12
CA HIS A 33 2.97 8.87 -15.88
C HIS A 33 1.54 9.11 -15.41
N PHE A 34 1.33 9.19 -14.09
CA PHE A 34 0.02 9.42 -13.50
C PHE A 34 -0.39 10.90 -13.50
N GLY A 35 0.51 11.80 -13.88
CA GLY A 35 0.24 13.23 -13.82
C GLY A 35 0.14 13.77 -12.40
N ILE A 36 0.77 13.11 -11.45
CA ILE A 36 0.77 13.51 -10.02
C ILE A 36 2.04 14.30 -9.74
N PRO A 37 1.94 15.51 -9.14
CA PRO A 37 3.13 16.24 -8.71
C PRO A 37 3.98 15.40 -7.77
N TRP A 38 5.29 15.44 -7.93
CA TRP A 38 6.20 14.62 -7.14
C TRP A 38 6.00 14.80 -5.63
N ARG A 39 5.74 16.02 -5.19
CA ARG A 39 5.47 16.32 -3.79
C ARG A 39 4.30 15.49 -3.23
N ARG A 40 3.20 15.42 -3.99
CA ARG A 40 2.03 14.62 -3.60
C ARG A 40 2.33 13.12 -3.62
N TYR A 41 3.09 12.69 -4.62
CA TYR A 41 3.46 11.28 -4.74
C TYR A 41 4.31 10.83 -3.54
N ARG A 42 5.23 11.69 -3.08
CA ARG A 42 6.00 11.42 -1.86
C ARG A 42 5.10 11.34 -0.62
N LEU A 43 4.07 12.17 -0.53
CA LEU A 43 3.12 12.10 0.58
C LEU A 43 2.37 10.76 0.60
N ILE A 44 2.06 10.19 -0.56
CA ILE A 44 1.51 8.84 -0.65
C ILE A 44 2.51 7.85 -0.05
N GLY A 45 3.79 8.02 -0.32
CA GLY A 45 4.85 7.20 0.29
C GLY A 45 4.87 7.30 1.81
N VAL A 46 4.69 8.49 2.37
CA VAL A 46 4.56 8.69 3.82
C VAL A 46 3.37 7.89 4.36
N ALA A 47 2.22 7.98 3.70
CA ALA A 47 1.01 7.25 4.09
C ALA A 47 1.22 5.73 4.04
N GLU A 48 1.92 5.24 3.02
CA GLU A 48 2.22 3.82 2.88
C GLU A 48 3.18 3.32 3.97
N VAL A 49 4.22 4.08 4.28
CA VAL A 49 5.18 3.74 5.35
C VAL A 49 4.47 3.75 6.71
N ALA A 50 3.61 4.75 6.95
CA ALA A 50 2.84 4.82 8.17
C ALA A 50 1.91 3.60 8.31
N ALA A 51 1.25 3.19 7.22
CA ALA A 51 0.41 2.00 7.22
C ALA A 51 1.22 0.73 7.51
N GLY A 52 2.39 0.59 6.89
CA GLY A 52 3.27 -0.54 7.14
C GLY A 52 3.73 -0.62 8.61
N ALA A 53 4.11 0.51 9.18
CA ALA A 53 4.47 0.59 10.59
C ALA A 53 3.27 0.23 11.48
N GLY A 54 2.08 0.69 11.13
CA GLY A 54 0.85 0.37 11.86
C GLY A 54 0.51 -1.11 11.82
N VAL A 55 0.71 -1.76 10.68
CA VAL A 55 0.51 -3.21 10.54
C VAL A 55 1.50 -3.98 11.43
N LEU A 56 2.76 -3.57 11.46
CA LEU A 56 3.76 -4.20 12.34
C LEU A 56 3.40 -3.99 13.82
N ALA A 57 3.03 -2.77 14.20
CA ALA A 57 2.59 -2.47 15.55
C ALA A 57 1.33 -3.26 15.94
N GLY A 58 0.52 -3.63 14.96
CA GLY A 58 -0.67 -4.46 15.15
C GLY A 58 -0.38 -5.86 15.69
N LEU A 59 0.88 -6.33 15.58
CA LEU A 59 1.28 -7.60 16.19
C LEU A 59 1.23 -7.52 17.72
N TRP A 60 1.36 -6.32 18.29
CA TRP A 60 1.27 -6.05 19.71
C TRP A 60 -0.06 -5.42 20.10
N TRP A 61 -0.64 -4.62 19.23
CA TRP A 61 -1.93 -3.97 19.46
C TRP A 61 -2.83 -4.14 18.24
N HIS A 62 -3.66 -5.15 18.29
CA HIS A 62 -4.51 -5.60 17.19
C HIS A 62 -5.33 -4.48 16.50
N PRO A 63 -6.05 -3.60 17.24
CA PRO A 63 -6.86 -2.57 16.59
C PRO A 63 -6.05 -1.62 15.68
N LEU A 64 -4.80 -1.37 16.01
CA LEU A 64 -3.93 -0.52 15.20
C LEU A 64 -3.62 -1.16 13.85
N GLY A 65 -3.37 -2.47 13.84
CA GLY A 65 -3.16 -3.21 12.61
C GLY A 65 -4.39 -3.19 11.71
N VAL A 66 -5.55 -3.39 12.29
CA VAL A 66 -6.82 -3.34 11.53
C VAL A 66 -7.05 -1.94 10.95
N ALA A 67 -6.82 -0.89 11.73
CA ALA A 67 -6.97 0.49 11.25
C ALA A 67 -5.99 0.79 10.11
N ALA A 68 -4.73 0.35 10.24
CA ALA A 68 -3.72 0.54 9.21
C ALA A 68 -4.09 -0.18 7.91
N ALA A 69 -4.58 -1.41 8.02
CA ALA A 69 -5.01 -2.18 6.85
C ALA A 69 -6.24 -1.55 6.18
N ALA A 70 -7.20 -1.06 6.95
CA ALA A 70 -8.34 -0.33 6.40
C ALA A 70 -7.89 0.90 5.63
N TRP A 71 -6.91 1.62 6.16
CA TRP A 71 -6.31 2.77 5.47
C TRP A 71 -5.65 2.34 4.16
N MET A 72 -4.96 1.20 4.15
CA MET A 72 -4.36 0.67 2.93
C MET A 72 -5.39 0.31 1.86
N VAL A 73 -6.56 -0.18 2.25
CA VAL A 73 -7.65 -0.42 1.29
C VAL A 73 -8.01 0.88 0.57
N VAL A 74 -8.15 1.97 1.32
CA VAL A 74 -8.45 3.29 0.74
C VAL A 74 -7.34 3.72 -0.24
N LEU A 75 -6.08 3.59 0.17
CA LEU A 75 -4.95 3.95 -0.68
C LEU A 75 -4.90 3.10 -1.96
N LEU A 76 -5.16 1.81 -1.85
CA LEU A 76 -5.11 0.89 -2.99
C LEU A 76 -6.27 1.10 -3.96
N ILE A 77 -7.46 1.41 -3.46
CA ILE A 77 -8.57 1.78 -4.31
C ILE A 77 -8.22 3.05 -5.09
N GLY A 78 -7.63 4.04 -4.42
CA GLY A 78 -7.14 5.25 -5.08
C GLY A 78 -6.09 4.95 -6.14
N ALA A 79 -5.17 4.01 -5.85
CA ALA A 79 -4.15 3.58 -6.80
C ALA A 79 -4.78 2.93 -8.04
N LEU A 80 -5.77 2.06 -7.85
CA LEU A 80 -6.45 1.40 -8.97
C LEU A 80 -7.20 2.40 -9.84
N ILE A 81 -7.87 3.39 -9.23
CA ILE A 81 -8.54 4.46 -9.96
C ILE A 81 -7.51 5.26 -10.77
N THR A 82 -6.36 5.56 -10.18
CA THR A 82 -5.27 6.30 -10.84
C THR A 82 -4.73 5.53 -12.04
N HIS A 83 -4.52 4.21 -11.90
CA HIS A 83 -4.10 3.35 -13.02
C HIS A 83 -5.12 3.37 -14.15
N ARG A 84 -6.41 3.28 -13.84
CA ARG A 84 -7.45 3.30 -14.86
C ARG A 84 -7.50 4.64 -15.58
N ARG A 85 -7.33 5.73 -14.87
CA ARG A 85 -7.29 7.08 -15.46
C ARG A 85 -6.09 7.25 -16.40
N ALA A 86 -4.98 6.57 -16.11
CA ALA A 86 -3.79 6.58 -16.95
C ALA A 86 -3.86 5.55 -18.09
N LEU A 87 -4.99 4.84 -18.23
CA LEU A 87 -5.22 3.81 -19.24
C LEU A 87 -4.25 2.63 -19.13
N ASP A 88 -3.82 2.32 -17.91
CA ASP A 88 -2.91 1.20 -17.66
C ASP A 88 -3.61 -0.14 -17.89
N SER A 89 -2.83 -1.12 -18.37
CA SER A 89 -3.30 -2.49 -18.54
C SER A 89 -3.42 -3.23 -17.21
N ALA A 90 -4.09 -4.38 -17.23
CA ALA A 90 -4.17 -5.25 -16.06
C ALA A 90 -2.78 -5.65 -15.55
N LYS A 91 -1.82 -5.86 -16.45
CA LYS A 91 -0.45 -6.21 -16.09
C LYS A 91 0.22 -5.09 -15.26
N GLU A 92 -0.01 -3.85 -15.64
CA GLU A 92 0.54 -2.70 -14.92
C GLU A 92 -0.14 -2.49 -13.57
N MET A 93 -1.40 -2.90 -13.44
CA MET A 93 -2.17 -2.83 -12.20
C MET A 93 -1.89 -4.00 -11.26
N ALA A 94 -1.20 -5.04 -11.73
CA ALA A 94 -0.99 -6.27 -10.97
C ALA A 94 -0.38 -6.05 -9.58
N PRO A 95 0.65 -5.20 -9.39
CA PRO A 95 1.18 -4.96 -8.03
C PRO A 95 0.13 -4.40 -7.07
N ALA A 96 -0.73 -3.47 -7.53
CA ALA A 96 -1.78 -2.91 -6.69
C ALA A 96 -2.86 -3.95 -6.38
N LEU A 97 -3.22 -4.78 -7.35
CA LEU A 97 -4.19 -5.86 -7.15
C LEU A 97 -3.65 -6.90 -6.18
N LEU A 98 -2.38 -7.26 -6.28
CA LEU A 98 -1.75 -8.19 -5.35
C LEU A 98 -1.73 -7.61 -3.94
N ALA A 99 -1.34 -6.35 -3.78
CA ALA A 99 -1.32 -5.68 -2.48
C ALA A 99 -2.73 -5.62 -1.88
N LEU A 100 -3.75 -5.34 -2.69
CA LEU A 100 -5.14 -5.34 -2.24
C LEU A 100 -5.58 -6.72 -1.76
N THR A 101 -5.21 -7.78 -2.50
CA THR A 101 -5.51 -9.15 -2.12
C THR A 101 -4.89 -9.49 -0.76
N ILE A 102 -3.62 -9.14 -0.56
CA ILE A 102 -2.92 -9.35 0.72
C ILE A 102 -3.62 -8.58 1.84
N THR A 103 -4.01 -7.33 1.59
CA THR A 103 -4.68 -6.49 2.58
C THR A 103 -6.03 -7.07 2.97
N LEU A 104 -6.82 -7.53 2.00
CA LEU A 104 -8.12 -8.14 2.28
C LEU A 104 -7.98 -9.48 3.02
N ALA A 105 -6.97 -10.28 2.67
CA ALA A 105 -6.67 -11.52 3.40
C ALA A 105 -6.28 -11.21 4.84
N TYR A 106 -5.43 -10.21 5.05
CA TYR A 106 -5.07 -9.75 6.39
C TYR A 106 -6.29 -9.36 7.21
N LEU A 107 -7.16 -8.50 6.63
CA LEU A 107 -8.37 -8.07 7.32
C LEU A 107 -9.31 -9.22 7.64
N THR A 108 -9.48 -10.16 6.71
CA THR A 108 -10.32 -11.33 6.94
C THR A 108 -9.83 -12.13 8.13
N VAL A 109 -8.54 -12.43 8.18
CA VAL A 109 -7.93 -13.18 9.29
C VAL A 109 -8.01 -12.36 10.59
N ALA A 110 -7.69 -11.07 10.53
CA ALA A 110 -7.68 -10.19 11.71
C ALA A 110 -9.07 -10.04 12.34
N LEU A 111 -10.12 -9.96 11.52
CA LEU A 111 -11.48 -9.73 11.99
C LEU A 111 -12.21 -11.01 12.39
N THR A 112 -11.72 -12.17 11.98
CA THR A 112 -12.35 -13.45 12.24
C THR A 112 -11.61 -14.31 13.26
N SER A 113 -10.47 -13.88 13.76
CA SER A 113 -9.69 -14.64 14.73
C SER A 113 -9.86 -14.17 16.18
#